data_e4291aece3af9384af5960dc876533c4
#
_entry.id   e4291aece3af9384af5960dc876533c4
#
_cell.length_a   1.000
_cell.length_b   1.000
_cell.length_c   1.000
_cell.angle_alpha   90.00
_cell.angle_beta   90.00
_cell.angle_gamma   90.00
#
_symmetry.space_group_name_H-M   'P 1'
#
loop_
_entity.id
_entity.type
_entity.pdbx_description
1 polymer ?
#
loop_
_entity_poly.entity_id
_entity_poly.type
_entity_poly.pdbx_seq_one_letter_code
_entity_poly.pdbx_strand_id
1 'polypeptide(L)'
;MPRPVEHLIIIGGSAGSLPVLLEIVESLPAGFTIPLVIVLHRLKNVNSDMDKILADAQQHMKIREPEDKEPIRQKHIYLAPQNYHLLIEMEQTFSLDYSELVHFSRPAIDVSFESAAKVFGKNLTAILLSGANQDGAAGVAAVAAAGGKVIVQDPATSEYPAMPRAAIEKTNDILILQPVEIVSYLKNMGFR
;
A
#
# COMPACT_ATOMS: atom_id res chain seq x y z
N MET A 1 24.55 -8.46 -0.51
CA MET A 1 23.10 -8.41 -0.30
C MET A 1 22.71 -7.00 0.11
N PRO A 2 21.60 -6.43 -0.37
CA PRO A 2 21.14 -5.14 0.12
C PRO A 2 20.85 -5.24 1.62
N ARG A 3 21.03 -4.12 2.35
CA ARG A 3 20.70 -4.10 3.78
C ARG A 3 19.16 -4.27 3.93
N PRO A 4 18.70 -5.10 4.87
CA PRO A 4 17.28 -5.20 5.17
C PRO A 4 16.68 -3.83 5.49
N VAL A 5 15.46 -3.58 5.06
CA VAL A 5 14.72 -2.37 5.43
C VAL A 5 14.07 -2.58 6.80
N GLU A 6 14.15 -1.56 7.66
CA GLU A 6 13.61 -1.68 9.02
C GLU A 6 12.09 -1.50 9.05
N HIS A 7 11.55 -0.66 8.16
CA HIS A 7 10.14 -0.31 8.13
C HIS A 7 9.61 -0.35 6.69
N LEU A 8 8.35 -0.75 6.52
CA LEU A 8 7.63 -0.72 5.25
C LEU A 8 6.30 0.02 5.41
N ILE A 9 5.95 0.81 4.41
CA ILE A 9 4.61 1.36 4.25
C ILE A 9 3.94 0.64 3.07
N ILE A 10 2.72 0.12 3.29
CA ILE A 10 1.93 -0.48 2.22
C ILE A 10 0.59 0.25 2.10
N ILE A 11 0.22 0.62 0.88
CA ILE A 11 -0.98 1.42 0.60
C ILE A 11 -1.87 0.63 -0.34
N GLY A 12 -3.10 0.38 0.07
CA GLY A 12 -4.13 -0.26 -0.75
C GLY A 12 -5.23 0.72 -1.13
N GLY A 13 -5.78 0.58 -2.32
CA GLY A 13 -6.89 1.40 -2.78
C GLY A 13 -7.49 0.91 -4.10
N SER A 14 -8.62 1.49 -4.46
CA SER A 14 -9.33 1.15 -5.70
C SER A 14 -10.03 2.41 -6.24
N ALA A 15 -11.28 2.31 -6.63
CA ALA A 15 -12.05 3.44 -7.13
C ALA A 15 -11.99 4.65 -6.16
N GLY A 16 -11.74 5.84 -6.69
CA GLY A 16 -11.68 7.08 -5.91
C GLY A 16 -10.42 7.28 -5.06
N SER A 17 -9.47 6.34 -5.05
CA SER A 17 -8.26 6.44 -4.21
C SER A 17 -7.14 7.30 -4.82
N LEU A 18 -7.12 7.46 -6.13
CA LEU A 18 -5.99 8.07 -6.84
C LEU A 18 -5.68 9.51 -6.40
N PRO A 19 -6.64 10.42 -6.22
CA PRO A 19 -6.35 11.78 -5.78
C PRO A 19 -5.64 11.81 -4.41
N VAL A 20 -6.10 11.01 -3.46
CA VAL A 20 -5.49 10.91 -2.12
C VAL A 20 -4.10 10.26 -2.19
N LEU A 21 -3.94 9.23 -3.02
CA LEU A 21 -2.64 8.60 -3.23
C LEU A 21 -1.62 9.59 -3.80
N LEU A 22 -2.01 10.39 -4.79
CA LEU A 22 -1.13 11.42 -5.37
C LEU A 22 -0.75 12.47 -4.34
N GLU A 23 -1.70 12.98 -3.54
CA GLU A 23 -1.43 13.91 -2.46
C GLU A 23 -0.42 13.34 -1.43
N ILE A 24 -0.56 12.06 -1.07
CA ILE A 24 0.40 11.35 -0.22
C ILE A 24 1.79 11.35 -0.87
N VAL A 25 1.91 10.87 -2.11
CA VAL A 25 3.18 10.69 -2.82
C VAL A 25 3.89 12.03 -3.04
N GLU A 26 3.18 13.06 -3.48
CA GLU A 26 3.71 14.42 -3.68
C GLU A 26 4.22 15.04 -2.37
N SER A 27 3.59 14.72 -1.27
CA SER A 27 3.88 15.34 0.02
C SER A 27 5.12 14.78 0.71
N LEU A 28 5.67 13.64 0.25
CA LEU A 28 6.83 13.00 0.88
C LEU A 28 8.08 13.89 0.72
N PRO A 29 8.78 14.21 1.83
CA PRO A 29 9.93 15.11 1.77
C PRO A 29 11.15 14.43 1.10
N ALA A 30 12.06 15.24 0.55
CA ALA A 30 13.29 14.76 -0.10
C ALA A 30 14.14 13.81 0.75
N GLY A 31 14.08 13.94 2.08
CA GLY A 31 14.77 13.06 3.03
C GLY A 31 14.05 11.76 3.36
N PHE A 32 12.87 11.51 2.80
CA PHE A 32 12.09 10.32 3.09
C PHE A 32 12.77 9.06 2.55
N THR A 33 13.00 8.07 3.41
CA THR A 33 13.77 6.86 3.05
C THR A 33 12.98 5.57 3.14
N ILE A 34 11.83 5.57 3.84
CA ILE A 34 11.01 4.37 4.05
C ILE A 34 10.41 3.95 2.70
N PRO A 35 10.58 2.68 2.27
CA PRO A 35 9.96 2.21 1.04
C PRO A 35 8.44 2.16 1.16
N LEU A 36 7.77 2.47 0.04
CA LEU A 36 6.33 2.33 -0.12
C LEU A 36 6.02 1.20 -1.10
N VAL A 37 4.99 0.42 -0.81
CA VAL A 37 4.36 -0.52 -1.74
C VAL A 37 2.93 -0.06 -1.97
N ILE A 38 2.55 0.14 -3.21
CA ILE A 38 1.22 0.59 -3.63
C ILE A 38 0.51 -0.56 -4.33
N VAL A 39 -0.65 -0.94 -3.83
CA VAL A 39 -1.50 -2.00 -4.38
C VAL A 39 -2.83 -1.38 -4.81
N LEU A 40 -2.99 -1.19 -6.11
CA LEU A 40 -4.21 -0.64 -6.71
C LEU A 40 -4.92 -1.68 -7.56
N HIS A 41 -6.23 -1.72 -7.48
CA HIS A 41 -7.02 -2.43 -8.48
C HIS A 41 -6.93 -1.70 -9.82
N ARG A 42 -6.38 -2.36 -10.81
CA ARG A 42 -6.18 -1.84 -12.16
C ARG A 42 -6.89 -2.74 -13.16
N LEU A 43 -7.38 -2.16 -14.25
CA LEU A 43 -8.01 -2.93 -15.33
C LEU A 43 -6.97 -3.88 -15.95
N LYS A 44 -7.40 -5.13 -16.19
CA LYS A 44 -6.55 -6.14 -16.83
C LYS A 44 -6.24 -5.77 -18.27
N ASN A 45 -5.01 -6.02 -18.70
CA ASN A 45 -4.56 -5.87 -20.09
C ASN A 45 -4.82 -4.47 -20.71
N VAL A 46 -4.93 -3.46 -19.87
CA VAL A 46 -5.03 -2.05 -20.30
C VAL A 46 -3.71 -1.36 -19.98
N ASN A 47 -3.11 -0.74 -20.98
CA ASN A 47 -1.92 0.08 -20.75
C ASN A 47 -2.25 1.17 -19.72
N SER A 48 -1.44 1.24 -18.69
CA SER A 48 -1.62 2.19 -17.60
C SER A 48 -0.34 3.01 -17.46
N ASP A 49 -0.46 4.31 -17.51
CA ASP A 49 0.65 5.26 -17.25
C ASP A 49 0.77 5.60 -15.75
N MET A 50 0.27 4.74 -14.86
CA MET A 50 0.26 5.00 -13.42
C MET A 50 1.66 5.20 -12.85
N ASP A 51 2.64 4.44 -13.32
CA ASP A 51 4.05 4.58 -12.96
C ASP A 51 4.60 5.96 -13.35
N LYS A 52 4.23 6.48 -14.52
CA LYS A 52 4.61 7.82 -14.98
C LYS A 52 3.91 8.90 -14.17
N ILE A 53 2.61 8.76 -13.93
CA ILE A 53 1.83 9.71 -13.10
C ILE A 53 2.43 9.83 -11.71
N LEU A 54 2.79 8.71 -11.08
CA LEU A 54 3.45 8.71 -9.79
C LEU A 54 4.87 9.29 -9.86
N ALA A 55 5.62 9.02 -10.93
CA ALA A 55 6.98 9.55 -11.13
C ALA A 55 6.97 11.06 -11.35
N ASP A 56 5.95 11.60 -12.01
CA ASP A 56 5.77 13.04 -12.16
C ASP A 56 5.43 13.72 -10.82
N ALA A 57 4.66 13.03 -9.97
CA ALA A 57 4.27 13.48 -8.64
C ALA A 57 5.42 13.46 -7.62
N GLN A 58 6.43 12.59 -7.79
CA GLN A 58 7.51 12.39 -6.81
C GLN A 58 8.88 12.24 -7.48
N GLN A 59 9.78 13.18 -7.23
CA GLN A 59 11.11 13.22 -7.86
C GLN A 59 12.26 12.74 -6.96
N HIS A 60 12.00 12.48 -5.67
CA HIS A 60 13.04 12.12 -4.70
C HIS A 60 13.12 10.63 -4.40
N MET A 61 12.11 9.87 -4.79
CA MET A 61 12.04 8.43 -4.66
C MET A 61 11.97 7.75 -6.02
N LYS A 62 12.54 6.56 -6.12
CA LYS A 62 12.51 5.77 -7.36
C LYS A 62 11.17 5.03 -7.47
N ILE A 63 10.43 5.27 -8.55
CA ILE A 63 9.12 4.62 -8.76
C ILE A 63 9.25 3.56 -9.84
N ARG A 64 8.70 2.36 -9.56
CA ARG A 64 8.71 1.24 -10.50
C ARG A 64 7.74 0.12 -10.11
N GLU A 65 7.38 -0.70 -11.08
CA GLU A 65 6.83 -2.02 -10.81
C GLU A 65 7.98 -2.98 -10.47
N PRO A 66 7.90 -3.77 -9.39
CA PRO A 66 8.98 -4.68 -9.01
C PRO A 66 9.01 -5.93 -9.92
N GLU A 67 10.18 -6.49 -10.06
CA GLU A 67 10.38 -7.80 -10.67
C GLU A 67 10.25 -8.92 -9.63
N ASP A 68 9.99 -10.15 -10.09
CA ASP A 68 9.99 -11.32 -9.21
C ASP A 68 11.38 -11.50 -8.55
N LYS A 69 11.39 -11.77 -7.23
CA LYS A 69 12.59 -11.87 -6.40
C LYS A 69 13.41 -10.57 -6.26
N GLU A 70 12.88 -9.44 -6.71
CA GLU A 70 13.55 -8.15 -6.47
C GLU A 70 13.53 -7.80 -4.98
N PRO A 71 14.69 -7.38 -4.38
CA PRO A 71 14.72 -6.98 -2.98
C PRO A 71 14.11 -5.59 -2.77
N ILE A 72 13.39 -5.43 -1.65
CA ILE A 72 12.86 -4.14 -1.21
C ILE A 72 14.03 -3.23 -0.81
N ARG A 73 14.03 -1.99 -1.29
CA ARG A 73 15.09 -1.01 -1.06
C ARG A 73 14.52 0.31 -0.54
N GLN A 74 15.29 0.97 0.31
CA GLN A 74 14.99 2.33 0.74
C GLN A 74 14.88 3.30 -0.45
N LYS A 75 14.12 4.40 -0.27
CA LYS A 75 13.88 5.44 -1.29
C LYS A 75 13.23 4.91 -2.56
N HIS A 76 12.43 3.85 -2.46
CA HIS A 76 11.66 3.32 -3.57
C HIS A 76 10.16 3.33 -3.26
N ILE A 77 9.39 3.58 -4.30
CA ILE A 77 7.95 3.37 -4.35
C ILE A 77 7.69 2.26 -5.37
N TYR A 78 7.14 1.16 -4.92
CA TYR A 78 6.82 0.01 -5.75
C TYR A 78 5.33 -0.01 -6.03
N LEU A 79 4.96 -0.08 -7.30
CA LEU A 79 3.58 -0.25 -7.73
C LEU A 79 3.33 -1.72 -8.07
N ALA A 80 2.35 -2.34 -7.46
CA ALA A 80 2.00 -3.73 -7.75
C ALA A 80 1.69 -3.92 -9.25
N PRO A 81 2.36 -4.86 -9.94
CA PRO A 81 2.15 -5.09 -11.36
C PRO A 81 0.72 -5.55 -11.66
N GLN A 82 0.21 -5.20 -12.83
CA GLN A 82 -1.06 -5.75 -13.31
C GLN A 82 -0.96 -7.26 -13.51
N ASN A 83 -2.08 -7.95 -13.32
CA ASN A 83 -2.24 -9.38 -13.56
C ASN A 83 -1.47 -10.31 -12.61
N TYR A 84 -0.78 -9.81 -11.60
CA TYR A 84 -0.11 -10.59 -10.57
C TYR A 84 -0.55 -10.17 -9.18
N HIS A 85 -0.68 -11.12 -8.26
CA HIS A 85 -0.65 -10.80 -6.84
C HIS A 85 0.78 -10.46 -6.45
N LEU A 86 0.98 -9.37 -5.72
CA LEU A 86 2.27 -8.97 -5.20
C LEU A 86 2.40 -9.47 -3.76
N LEU A 87 3.31 -10.39 -3.52
CA LEU A 87 3.62 -10.89 -2.19
C LEU A 87 4.99 -10.41 -1.73
N ILE A 88 5.17 -10.35 -0.42
CA ILE A 88 6.45 -10.07 0.22
C ILE A 88 6.93 -11.34 0.91
N GLU A 89 8.16 -11.76 0.60
CA GLU A 89 8.81 -12.95 1.15
C GLU A 89 9.67 -12.60 2.38
N MET A 90 10.03 -13.62 3.17
CA MET A 90 10.79 -13.46 4.44
C MET A 90 12.14 -12.77 4.26
N GLU A 91 12.75 -12.91 3.09
CA GLU A 91 14.01 -12.27 2.70
C GLU A 91 13.85 -10.80 2.32
N GLN A 92 12.65 -10.24 2.49
CA GLN A 92 12.26 -8.90 2.04
C GLN A 92 12.44 -8.72 0.53
N THR A 93 12.03 -9.73 -0.23
CA THR A 93 11.93 -9.71 -1.69
C THR A 93 10.48 -9.76 -2.12
N PHE A 94 10.22 -9.34 -3.36
CA PHE A 94 8.90 -9.49 -3.96
C PHE A 94 8.72 -10.86 -4.58
N SER A 95 7.48 -11.37 -4.57
CA SER A 95 7.06 -12.52 -5.36
C SER A 95 5.83 -12.15 -6.18
N LEU A 96 5.86 -12.47 -7.46
CA LEU A 96 4.77 -12.24 -8.40
C LEU A 96 4.01 -13.55 -8.61
N ASP A 97 2.78 -13.63 -8.10
CA ASP A 97 1.96 -14.83 -8.15
C ASP A 97 0.78 -14.68 -9.12
N TYR A 98 0.65 -15.62 -10.05
CA TYR A 98 -0.41 -15.67 -11.06
C TYR A 98 -1.54 -16.65 -10.67
N SER A 99 -1.80 -16.82 -9.38
CA SER A 99 -2.92 -17.64 -8.88
C SER A 99 -4.29 -16.99 -9.15
N GLU A 100 -5.34 -17.64 -8.72
CA GLU A 100 -6.73 -17.20 -8.92
C GLU A 100 -6.99 -15.80 -8.36
N LEU A 101 -8.01 -15.14 -8.91
CA LEU A 101 -8.44 -13.83 -8.45
C LEU A 101 -8.95 -13.90 -7.00
N VAL A 102 -8.56 -12.93 -6.18
CA VAL A 102 -9.12 -12.71 -4.85
C VAL A 102 -9.97 -11.44 -4.89
N HIS A 103 -11.21 -11.53 -4.41
CA HIS A 103 -12.21 -10.44 -4.52
C HIS A 103 -12.33 -9.89 -5.95
N PHE A 104 -12.30 -10.78 -6.95
CA PHE A 104 -12.31 -10.46 -8.38
C PHE A 104 -11.15 -9.60 -8.87
N SER A 105 -10.10 -9.44 -8.06
CA SER A 105 -8.95 -8.57 -8.34
C SER A 105 -7.63 -9.34 -8.34
N ARG A 106 -6.71 -8.90 -9.18
CA ARG A 106 -5.29 -9.26 -9.19
C ARG A 106 -4.49 -8.11 -9.80
N PRO A 107 -3.70 -7.39 -8.98
CA PRO A 107 -3.40 -7.66 -7.56
C PRO A 107 -4.60 -7.54 -6.63
N ALA A 108 -4.59 -8.32 -5.54
CA ALA A 108 -5.51 -8.17 -4.43
C ALA A 108 -4.79 -7.55 -3.22
N ILE A 109 -5.46 -6.62 -2.56
CA ILE A 109 -4.91 -5.87 -1.42
C ILE A 109 -4.70 -6.81 -0.24
N ASP A 110 -5.67 -7.67 0.08
CA ASP A 110 -5.58 -8.64 1.17
C ASP A 110 -4.32 -9.50 1.06
N VAL A 111 -4.03 -10.06 -0.11
CA VAL A 111 -2.87 -10.93 -0.35
C VAL A 111 -1.55 -10.20 -0.05
N SER A 112 -1.43 -8.97 -0.53
CA SER A 112 -0.22 -8.16 -0.31
C SER A 112 -0.06 -7.76 1.15
N PHE A 113 -1.14 -7.33 1.81
CA PHE A 113 -1.12 -6.89 3.21
C PHE A 113 -0.80 -8.05 4.15
N GLU A 114 -1.42 -9.22 3.95
CA GLU A 114 -1.16 -10.42 4.76
C GLU A 114 0.28 -10.90 4.64
N SER A 115 0.85 -10.90 3.42
CA SER A 115 2.25 -11.27 3.23
C SER A 115 3.20 -10.26 3.88
N ALA A 116 2.95 -8.96 3.73
CA ALA A 116 3.71 -7.90 4.38
C ALA A 116 3.65 -7.98 5.91
N ALA A 117 2.48 -8.29 6.48
CA ALA A 117 2.29 -8.43 7.92
C ALA A 117 3.16 -9.55 8.51
N LYS A 118 3.29 -10.68 7.82
CA LYS A 118 4.14 -11.81 8.24
C LYS A 118 5.62 -11.44 8.30
N VAL A 119 6.09 -10.56 7.41
CA VAL A 119 7.50 -10.20 7.29
C VAL A 119 7.88 -9.04 8.19
N PHE A 120 7.06 -7.99 8.23
CA PHE A 120 7.39 -6.74 8.91
C PHE A 120 6.78 -6.61 10.31
N GLY A 121 5.67 -7.31 10.62
CA GLY A 121 5.03 -7.26 11.92
C GLY A 121 4.78 -5.83 12.41
N LYS A 122 5.30 -5.49 13.58
CA LYS A 122 5.20 -4.13 14.18
C LYS A 122 5.86 -3.01 13.37
N ASN A 123 6.72 -3.36 12.44
CA ASN A 123 7.43 -2.44 11.57
C ASN A 123 6.70 -2.20 10.24
N LEU A 124 5.44 -2.63 10.14
CA LEU A 124 4.56 -2.36 9.00
C LEU A 124 3.59 -1.23 9.32
N THR A 125 3.44 -0.29 8.39
CA THR A 125 2.32 0.65 8.37
C THR A 125 1.48 0.38 7.13
N ALA A 126 0.24 -0.04 7.32
CA ALA A 126 -0.72 -0.27 6.25
C ALA A 126 -1.71 0.89 6.18
N ILE A 127 -1.97 1.38 4.98
CA ILE A 127 -2.93 2.45 4.70
C ILE A 127 -3.95 1.92 3.71
N LEU A 128 -5.24 1.98 4.06
CA LEU A 128 -6.33 1.58 3.17
C LEU A 128 -7.16 2.80 2.80
N LEU A 129 -7.24 3.06 1.49
CA LEU A 129 -7.92 4.21 0.91
C LEU A 129 -9.31 3.83 0.37
N SER A 130 -9.95 4.78 -0.33
CA SER A 130 -11.22 4.60 -1.02
C SER A 130 -11.24 3.37 -1.92
N GLY A 131 -12.38 2.68 -2.00
CA GLY A 131 -12.61 1.54 -2.86
C GLY A 131 -14.05 1.03 -2.78
N ALA A 132 -14.52 0.37 -3.86
CA ALA A 132 -15.92 -0.04 -4.02
C ALA A 132 -16.23 -1.46 -3.53
N ASN A 133 -15.24 -2.20 -3.03
CA ASN A 133 -15.39 -3.56 -2.51
C ASN A 133 -14.73 -3.71 -1.13
N GLN A 134 -14.70 -4.93 -0.58
CA GLN A 134 -14.16 -5.22 0.75
C GLN A 134 -12.70 -5.71 0.76
N ASP A 135 -12.01 -5.74 -0.40
CA ASP A 135 -10.60 -6.15 -0.46
C ASP A 135 -9.73 -5.22 0.38
N GLY A 136 -8.78 -5.78 1.10
CA GLY A 136 -7.98 -5.07 2.11
C GLY A 136 -8.50 -5.17 3.53
N ALA A 137 -9.78 -5.55 3.75
CA ALA A 137 -10.35 -5.67 5.09
C ALA A 137 -9.73 -6.81 5.92
N ALA A 138 -9.49 -7.98 5.31
CA ALA A 138 -8.79 -9.07 5.97
C ALA A 138 -7.30 -8.75 6.14
N GLY A 139 -6.70 -8.10 5.14
CA GLY A 139 -5.31 -7.66 5.18
C GLY A 139 -5.02 -6.68 6.32
N VAL A 140 -5.86 -5.65 6.54
CA VAL A 140 -5.67 -4.72 7.66
C VAL A 140 -5.84 -5.43 9.01
N ALA A 141 -6.76 -6.38 9.13
CA ALA A 141 -6.89 -7.18 10.35
C ALA A 141 -5.64 -8.03 10.61
N ALA A 142 -5.03 -8.61 9.58
CA ALA A 142 -3.78 -9.35 9.69
C ALA A 142 -2.61 -8.43 10.11
N VAL A 143 -2.55 -7.22 9.57
CA VAL A 143 -1.54 -6.22 9.98
C VAL A 143 -1.70 -5.83 11.43
N ALA A 144 -2.91 -5.52 11.89
CA ALA A 144 -3.19 -5.21 13.30
C ALA A 144 -2.82 -6.37 14.23
N ALA A 145 -3.21 -7.60 13.87
CA ALA A 145 -2.87 -8.81 14.64
C ALA A 145 -1.37 -9.07 14.73
N ALA A 146 -0.59 -8.65 13.72
CA ALA A 146 0.88 -8.72 13.72
C ALA A 146 1.55 -7.56 14.49
N GLY A 147 0.77 -6.65 15.09
CA GLY A 147 1.24 -5.47 15.81
C GLY A 147 1.65 -4.30 14.92
N GLY A 148 1.35 -4.37 13.63
CA GLY A 148 1.59 -3.29 12.68
C GLY A 148 0.62 -2.12 12.87
N LYS A 149 0.94 -0.98 12.32
CA LYS A 149 0.07 0.20 12.35
C LYS A 149 -0.91 0.17 11.19
N VAL A 150 -2.19 0.35 11.47
CA VAL A 150 -3.24 0.43 10.44
C VAL A 150 -3.85 1.82 10.41
N ILE A 151 -3.92 2.39 9.22
CA ILE A 151 -4.59 3.65 8.92
C ILE A 151 -5.64 3.38 7.85
N VAL A 152 -6.85 3.87 8.07
CA VAL A 152 -7.95 3.77 7.12
C VAL A 152 -8.43 5.18 6.80
N GLN A 153 -8.59 5.48 5.52
CA GLN A 153 -9.18 6.75 5.11
C GLN A 153 -10.59 6.89 5.71
N ASP A 154 -10.88 8.03 6.30
CA ASP A 154 -12.21 8.32 6.83
C ASP A 154 -13.28 8.10 5.74
N PRO A 155 -14.25 7.18 5.96
CA PRO A 155 -15.32 6.93 5.02
C PRO A 155 -16.10 8.18 4.58
N ALA A 156 -16.17 9.20 5.45
CA ALA A 156 -16.84 10.46 5.12
C ALA A 156 -16.11 11.28 4.04
N THR A 157 -14.80 11.02 3.87
CA THR A 157 -13.96 11.68 2.86
C THR A 157 -13.68 10.80 1.65
N SER A 158 -14.19 9.57 1.64
CA SER A 158 -13.95 8.59 0.58
C SER A 158 -15.03 8.70 -0.48
N GLU A 159 -14.62 8.76 -1.75
CA GLU A 159 -15.56 8.72 -2.88
C GLU A 159 -16.34 7.39 -2.91
N TYR A 160 -15.65 6.28 -2.60
CA TYR A 160 -16.24 4.95 -2.45
C TYR A 160 -15.93 4.42 -1.05
N PRO A 161 -16.86 4.57 -0.08
CA PRO A 161 -16.57 4.25 1.33
C PRO A 161 -16.70 2.77 1.68
N ALA A 162 -17.04 1.90 0.74
CA ALA A 162 -17.25 0.46 1.01
C ALA A 162 -15.99 -0.22 1.56
N MET A 163 -14.83 0.03 0.97
CA MET A 163 -13.55 -0.55 1.38
C MET A 163 -13.12 -0.05 2.77
N PRO A 164 -13.08 1.27 3.05
CA PRO A 164 -12.81 1.77 4.40
C PRO A 164 -13.78 1.23 5.47
N ARG A 165 -15.09 1.18 5.18
CA ARG A 165 -16.09 0.65 6.13
C ARG A 165 -15.85 -0.82 6.45
N ALA A 166 -15.60 -1.65 5.43
CA ALA A 166 -15.31 -3.07 5.63
C ALA A 166 -14.07 -3.28 6.52
N ALA A 167 -13.04 -2.45 6.38
CA ALA A 167 -11.86 -2.49 7.24
C ALA A 167 -12.19 -2.11 8.70
N ILE A 168 -12.97 -1.05 8.91
CA ILE A 168 -13.40 -0.59 10.24
C ILE A 168 -14.23 -1.65 10.97
N GLU A 169 -15.09 -2.36 10.23
CA GLU A 169 -15.89 -3.46 10.80
C GLU A 169 -15.04 -4.69 11.17
N LYS A 170 -13.88 -4.86 10.53
CA LYS A 170 -13.05 -6.07 10.68
C LYS A 170 -12.08 -6.01 11.86
N THR A 171 -11.63 -4.82 12.26
CA THR A 171 -10.70 -4.64 13.38
C THR A 171 -10.88 -3.29 14.05
N ASN A 172 -10.65 -3.23 15.38
CA ASN A 172 -10.77 -2.01 16.17
C ASN A 172 -9.42 -1.29 16.38
N ASP A 173 -8.29 -1.94 16.10
CA ASP A 173 -6.96 -1.35 16.27
C ASP A 173 -6.52 -0.63 14.99
N ILE A 174 -7.20 0.49 14.71
CA ILE A 174 -6.99 1.31 13.51
C ILE A 174 -7.07 2.80 13.84
N LEU A 175 -6.38 3.59 13.02
CA LEU A 175 -6.54 5.05 12.95
C LEU A 175 -7.42 5.38 11.75
N ILE A 176 -8.54 6.07 12.00
CA ILE A 176 -9.40 6.60 10.95
C ILE A 176 -8.99 8.05 10.73
N LEU A 177 -8.45 8.36 9.56
CA LEU A 177 -7.84 9.65 9.26
C LEU A 177 -8.37 10.24 7.95
N GLN A 178 -8.51 11.55 7.92
CA GLN A 178 -8.74 12.30 6.68
C GLN A 178 -7.46 12.36 5.83
N PRO A 179 -7.53 12.60 4.52
CA PRO A 179 -6.36 12.65 3.64
C PRO A 179 -5.22 13.54 4.17
N VAL A 180 -5.53 14.75 4.62
CA VAL A 180 -4.54 15.69 5.17
C VAL A 180 -3.85 15.16 6.43
N GLU A 181 -4.56 14.39 7.24
CA GLU A 181 -4.01 13.77 8.46
C GLU A 181 -3.11 12.58 8.12
N ILE A 182 -3.46 11.78 7.08
CA ILE A 182 -2.61 10.71 6.54
C ILE A 182 -1.28 11.29 6.05
N VAL A 183 -1.34 12.37 5.27
CA VAL A 183 -0.16 13.10 4.80
C VAL A 183 0.71 13.58 5.97
N SER A 184 0.09 14.21 6.96
CA SER A 184 0.81 14.71 8.16
C SER A 184 1.45 13.57 8.95
N TYR A 185 0.76 12.44 9.09
CA TYR A 185 1.28 11.25 9.75
C TYR A 185 2.55 10.72 9.06
N LEU A 186 2.51 10.58 7.74
CA LEU A 186 3.65 10.06 6.96
C LEU A 186 4.85 11.00 6.97
N LYS A 187 4.63 12.32 6.87
CA LYS A 187 5.71 13.32 6.99
C LYS A 187 6.46 13.17 8.31
N ASN A 188 5.72 12.95 9.40
CA ASN A 188 6.33 12.80 10.74
C ASN A 188 7.09 11.47 10.92
N MET A 189 6.78 10.42 10.14
CA MET A 189 7.54 9.16 10.14
C MET A 189 8.94 9.32 9.51
N GLY A 190 9.09 10.18 8.53
CA GLY A 190 10.34 10.36 7.78
C GLY A 190 11.47 11.06 8.55
N PHE A 191 11.20 11.59 9.75
CA PHE A 191 12.15 12.33 10.57
C PHE A 191 12.69 11.56 11.80
N ARG A 192 12.51 10.22 11.84
CA ARG A 192 13.03 9.37 12.93
C ARG A 192 14.24 8.58 12.51
#